data_b3e9333f8a7665c85c70dbb1b7f7862a
#
_entry.id   b3e9333f8a7665c85c70dbb1b7f7862a
#
_cell.length_a   1.000
_cell.length_b   1.000
_cell.length_c   1.000
_cell.angle_alpha   90.00
_cell.angle_beta   90.00
_cell.angle_gamma   90.00
#
_symmetry.space_group_name_H-M   'P 1'
#
loop_
_entity.id
_entity.type
_entity.pdbx_description
1 polymer ?
#
loop_
_entity_poly.entity_id
_entity_poly.type
_entity_poly.pdbx_seq_one_letter_code
_entity_poly.pdbx_strand_id
1 'polypeptide(L)'
;MPTRILIVRTSSLGDLVHMLPAISDIARHVPDAEIDWIAEEAFAEIPSWHPAVNEVIKVAHRRWRKAWWSSEVRAERHALKERLRSKQYDVVLDMQALLKSAWLVRQTRGVRHGLDWRSAREPLASLFYNVRHRVEFWQPAVIRQRKLAALTFGYQYAGQPDFGLQGFSRQVAQAHEGEAGDENGQAEPPRLHHVDTDHGYAVIMPSASRDDKLWPEDDWRAVFRRLRDAGCTLRLLCGNEQEAQRARLLVAGMDGAEVMPRMDLTSVARLLAGSRLMVGLDSGLTHLSAALGRPTIGIYRASTPVRTPLVGSNYTASLGDRGASPSREAVMASVEQALAAPVT
;
A
#
# COMPACT_ATOMS: atom_id res chain seq x y z
N MET A 1 17.69 -27.35 -2.86
CA MET A 1 17.94 -26.25 -1.90
C MET A 1 16.97 -25.14 -2.26
N PRO A 2 16.40 -24.40 -1.29
CA PRO A 2 15.49 -23.31 -1.59
C PRO A 2 16.19 -22.22 -2.39
N THR A 3 15.44 -21.59 -3.30
CA THR A 3 15.92 -20.42 -4.05
C THR A 3 15.84 -19.18 -3.17
N ARG A 4 16.97 -18.59 -2.80
CA ARG A 4 17.03 -17.40 -1.95
C ARG A 4 16.94 -16.12 -2.77
N ILE A 5 15.90 -15.37 -2.52
CA ILE A 5 15.56 -14.16 -3.28
C ILE A 5 15.58 -12.96 -2.35
N LEU A 6 16.29 -11.91 -2.74
CA LEU A 6 16.21 -10.62 -2.07
C LEU A 6 15.49 -9.61 -2.96
N ILE A 7 14.39 -9.10 -2.49
CA ILE A 7 13.62 -8.03 -3.13
C ILE A 7 14.05 -6.68 -2.55
N VAL A 8 14.27 -5.69 -3.41
CA VAL A 8 14.61 -4.33 -3.00
C VAL A 8 13.54 -3.35 -3.49
N ARG A 9 12.67 -2.94 -2.57
CA ARG A 9 11.69 -1.87 -2.77
C ARG A 9 11.45 -1.17 -1.44
N THR A 10 12.03 0.02 -1.26
CA THR A 10 12.03 0.69 0.04
C THR A 10 10.83 1.63 0.25
N SER A 11 10.25 2.19 -0.80
CA SER A 11 9.19 3.21 -0.73
C SER A 11 8.52 3.40 -2.10
N SER A 12 7.36 4.06 -2.22
CA SER A 12 6.49 4.54 -1.16
C SER A 12 5.45 3.49 -0.77
N LEU A 13 4.52 3.80 0.18
CA LEU A 13 3.46 2.89 0.63
C LEU A 13 2.71 2.24 -0.54
N GLY A 14 2.13 3.05 -1.43
CA GLY A 14 1.40 2.55 -2.61
C GLY A 14 2.27 1.70 -3.54
N ASP A 15 3.55 2.04 -3.67
CA ASP A 15 4.48 1.26 -4.48
C ASP A 15 4.77 -0.14 -3.90
N LEU A 16 4.80 -0.27 -2.55
CA LEU A 16 4.94 -1.57 -1.90
C LEU A 16 3.67 -2.41 -2.11
N VAL A 17 2.50 -1.79 -1.98
CA VAL A 17 1.22 -2.45 -2.26
C VAL A 17 1.16 -2.94 -3.71
N HIS A 18 1.52 -2.11 -4.68
CA HIS A 18 1.54 -2.50 -6.11
C HIS A 18 2.51 -3.65 -6.42
N MET A 19 3.43 -3.94 -5.51
CA MET A 19 4.41 -4.99 -5.71
C MET A 19 3.97 -6.34 -5.17
N LEU A 20 3.04 -6.40 -4.23
CA LEU A 20 2.56 -7.64 -3.61
C LEU A 20 2.16 -8.71 -4.63
N PRO A 21 1.45 -8.39 -5.75
CA PRO A 21 1.11 -9.40 -6.75
C PRO A 21 2.32 -10.03 -7.45
N ALA A 22 3.43 -9.30 -7.59
CA ALA A 22 4.65 -9.87 -8.12
C ALA A 22 5.29 -10.87 -7.14
N ILE A 23 5.14 -10.67 -5.83
CA ILE A 23 5.59 -11.62 -4.80
C ILE A 23 4.74 -12.89 -4.84
N SER A 24 3.41 -12.77 -4.95
CA SER A 24 2.51 -13.91 -5.13
C SER A 24 2.86 -14.72 -6.39
N ASP A 25 3.17 -14.03 -7.50
CA ASP A 25 3.60 -14.68 -8.74
C ASP A 25 4.93 -15.42 -8.56
N ILE A 26 5.92 -14.81 -7.91
CA ILE A 26 7.21 -15.47 -7.62
C ILE A 26 6.98 -16.72 -6.78
N ALA A 27 6.22 -16.61 -5.68
CA ALA A 27 5.94 -17.74 -4.80
C ALA A 27 5.22 -18.90 -5.52
N ARG A 28 4.38 -18.60 -6.50
CA ARG A 28 3.66 -19.60 -7.29
C ARG A 28 4.54 -20.31 -8.33
N HIS A 29 5.51 -19.59 -8.92
CA HIS A 29 6.28 -20.10 -10.07
C HIS A 29 7.70 -20.52 -9.72
N VAL A 30 8.23 -20.10 -8.58
CA VAL A 30 9.57 -20.48 -8.11
C VAL A 30 9.43 -21.42 -6.92
N PRO A 31 9.66 -22.73 -7.12
CA PRO A 31 9.55 -23.71 -6.04
C PRO A 31 10.50 -23.36 -4.87
N ASP A 32 10.02 -23.54 -3.65
CA ASP A 32 10.77 -23.33 -2.41
C ASP A 32 11.46 -21.96 -2.31
N ALA A 33 10.83 -20.89 -2.86
CA ALA A 33 11.36 -19.55 -2.78
C ALA A 33 11.42 -19.05 -1.33
N GLU A 34 12.61 -18.68 -0.87
CA GLU A 34 12.84 -17.92 0.37
C GLU A 34 12.98 -16.44 0.01
N ILE A 35 11.93 -15.64 0.23
CA ILE A 35 11.88 -14.23 -0.16
C ILE A 35 12.13 -13.33 1.04
N ASP A 36 13.27 -12.62 1.03
CA ASP A 36 13.52 -11.50 1.93
C ASP A 36 13.25 -10.19 1.20
N TRP A 37 12.82 -9.15 1.94
CA TRP A 37 12.47 -7.86 1.34
C TRP A 37 13.08 -6.69 2.10
N ILE A 38 13.82 -5.81 1.40
CA ILE A 38 14.31 -4.56 1.97
C ILE A 38 13.25 -3.47 1.82
N ALA A 39 12.75 -2.95 2.94
CA ALA A 39 11.76 -1.87 3.01
C ALA A 39 12.18 -0.76 3.99
N GLU A 40 11.72 0.47 3.74
CA GLU A 40 11.85 1.58 4.69
C GLU A 40 11.10 1.25 5.99
N GLU A 41 11.67 1.56 7.16
CA GLU A 41 11.09 1.27 8.48
C GLU A 41 9.62 1.67 8.60
N ALA A 42 9.24 2.82 8.01
CA ALA A 42 7.88 3.34 8.03
C ALA A 42 6.86 2.52 7.21
N PHE A 43 7.30 1.57 6.39
CA PHE A 43 6.45 0.76 5.51
C PHE A 43 6.74 -0.74 5.62
N ALA A 44 7.61 -1.13 6.55
CA ALA A 44 8.09 -2.50 6.69
C ALA A 44 6.98 -3.50 7.07
N GLU A 45 5.88 -3.03 7.62
CA GLU A 45 4.72 -3.84 7.95
C GLU A 45 4.03 -4.41 6.69
N ILE A 46 4.00 -3.67 5.56
CA ILE A 46 3.31 -4.12 4.33
C ILE A 46 3.87 -5.45 3.80
N PRO A 47 5.20 -5.58 3.57
CA PRO A 47 5.76 -6.87 3.17
C PRO A 47 5.52 -7.99 4.19
N SER A 48 5.50 -7.68 5.50
CA SER A 48 5.33 -8.71 6.53
C SER A 48 3.92 -9.33 6.59
N TRP A 49 2.92 -8.69 5.97
CA TRP A 49 1.58 -9.28 5.86
C TRP A 49 1.47 -10.34 4.75
N HIS A 50 2.44 -10.38 3.83
CA HIS A 50 2.42 -11.31 2.72
C HIS A 50 3.03 -12.67 3.13
N PRO A 51 2.29 -13.80 3.01
CA PRO A 51 2.71 -15.09 3.55
C PRO A 51 3.99 -15.67 2.92
N ALA A 52 4.35 -15.23 1.71
CA ALA A 52 5.55 -15.67 1.02
C ALA A 52 6.81 -14.86 1.38
N VAL A 53 6.69 -13.80 2.18
CA VAL A 53 7.85 -13.02 2.64
C VAL A 53 8.39 -13.65 3.92
N ASN A 54 9.64 -14.11 3.85
CA ASN A 54 10.31 -14.76 4.95
C ASN A 54 10.85 -13.73 5.98
N GLU A 55 11.53 -12.69 5.50
CA GLU A 55 12.13 -11.66 6.36
C GLU A 55 12.00 -10.27 5.74
N VAL A 56 11.71 -9.25 6.57
CA VAL A 56 11.74 -7.85 6.17
C VAL A 56 12.95 -7.16 6.78
N ILE A 57 13.90 -6.78 5.92
CA ILE A 57 15.11 -6.04 6.29
C ILE A 57 14.79 -4.55 6.26
N LYS A 58 14.74 -3.93 7.44
CA LYS A 58 14.39 -2.52 7.58
C LYS A 58 15.56 -1.60 7.24
N VAL A 59 15.27 -0.53 6.50
CA VAL A 59 16.19 0.59 6.26
C VAL A 59 15.53 1.89 6.68
N ALA A 60 16.31 2.86 7.14
CA ALA A 60 15.81 4.13 7.68
C ALA A 60 16.37 5.34 6.89
N HIS A 61 16.33 5.30 5.56
CA HIS A 61 16.93 6.34 4.72
C HIS A 61 16.39 7.75 5.04
N ARG A 62 15.09 7.86 5.38
CA ARG A 62 14.47 9.14 5.72
C ARG A 62 15.04 9.72 7.01
N ARG A 63 15.25 8.88 8.02
CA ARG A 63 15.84 9.26 9.33
C ARG A 63 17.34 9.49 9.19
N TRP A 64 18.05 8.57 8.53
CA TRP A 64 19.50 8.70 8.31
C TRP A 64 19.91 9.97 7.56
N ARG A 65 19.10 10.39 6.59
CA ARG A 65 19.38 11.65 5.85
C ARG A 65 19.33 12.88 6.73
N LYS A 66 18.52 12.89 7.81
CA LYS A 66 18.39 14.00 8.73
C LYS A 66 19.57 14.10 9.71
N ALA A 67 20.26 13.00 9.98
CA ALA A 67 21.34 12.90 10.97
C ALA A 67 22.53 12.08 10.43
N TRP A 68 22.91 12.29 9.16
CA TRP A 68 23.92 11.49 8.45
C TRP A 68 25.30 11.54 9.12
N TRP A 69 25.60 12.58 9.91
CA TRP A 69 26.85 12.77 10.66
C TRP A 69 26.86 12.05 12.01
N SER A 70 25.73 11.60 12.52
CA SER A 70 25.62 10.89 13.81
C SER A 70 26.42 9.59 13.81
N SER A 71 27.10 9.30 14.91
CA SER A 71 27.79 8.01 15.13
C SER A 71 26.82 6.84 15.13
N GLU A 72 25.63 7.05 15.69
CA GLU A 72 24.55 6.06 15.72
C GLU A 72 24.09 5.69 14.30
N VAL A 73 23.82 6.68 13.45
CA VAL A 73 23.45 6.44 12.04
C VAL A 73 24.57 5.73 11.28
N ARG A 74 25.83 6.04 11.55
CA ARG A 74 26.96 5.33 10.96
C ARG A 74 27.00 3.87 11.41
N ALA A 75 26.76 3.60 12.69
CA ALA A 75 26.72 2.25 13.23
C ALA A 75 25.56 1.43 12.64
N GLU A 76 24.34 2.01 12.54
CA GLU A 76 23.19 1.37 11.91
C GLU A 76 23.46 1.03 10.43
N ARG A 77 24.03 1.95 9.68
CA ARG A 77 24.40 1.72 8.27
C ARG A 77 25.49 0.65 8.11
N HIS A 78 26.44 0.59 9.06
CA HIS A 78 27.44 -0.46 9.07
C HIS A 78 26.80 -1.82 9.37
N ALA A 79 25.95 -1.91 10.38
CA ALA A 79 25.23 -3.12 10.73
C ALA A 79 24.35 -3.63 9.57
N LEU A 80 23.63 -2.73 8.88
CA LEU A 80 22.90 -3.09 7.67
C LEU A 80 23.81 -3.66 6.59
N LYS A 81 24.95 -3.03 6.34
CA LYS A 81 25.91 -3.48 5.33
C LYS A 81 26.43 -4.89 5.64
N GLU A 82 26.80 -5.16 6.92
CA GLU A 82 27.21 -6.48 7.36
C GLU A 82 26.06 -7.50 7.22
N ARG A 83 24.83 -7.13 7.59
CA ARG A 83 23.64 -7.94 7.39
C ARG A 83 23.43 -8.32 5.92
N LEU A 84 23.52 -7.36 5.00
CA LEU A 84 23.36 -7.60 3.55
C LEU A 84 24.49 -8.48 2.96
N ARG A 85 25.67 -8.47 3.56
CA ARG A 85 26.82 -9.28 3.14
C ARG A 85 26.86 -10.68 3.76
N SER A 86 26.19 -10.89 4.89
CA SER A 86 26.23 -12.17 5.62
C SER A 86 25.46 -13.27 4.92
N LYS A 87 24.41 -12.95 4.15
CA LYS A 87 23.56 -13.92 3.45
C LYS A 87 23.86 -13.93 1.96
N GLN A 88 24.03 -15.13 1.40
CA GLN A 88 24.15 -15.33 -0.04
C GLN A 88 22.75 -15.52 -0.63
N TYR A 89 22.42 -14.73 -1.65
CA TYR A 89 21.19 -14.83 -2.42
C TYR A 89 21.49 -15.39 -3.81
N ASP A 90 20.57 -16.16 -4.38
CA ASP A 90 20.64 -16.59 -5.76
C ASP A 90 20.24 -15.43 -6.67
N VAL A 91 19.19 -14.71 -6.30
CA VAL A 91 18.69 -13.53 -7.03
C VAL A 91 18.52 -12.34 -6.09
N VAL A 92 19.06 -11.19 -6.51
CA VAL A 92 18.80 -9.89 -5.88
C VAL A 92 18.06 -9.02 -6.89
N LEU A 93 16.78 -8.75 -6.66
CA LEU A 93 15.91 -8.05 -7.61
C LEU A 93 15.57 -6.64 -7.12
N ASP A 94 16.12 -5.62 -7.80
CA ASP A 94 15.77 -4.22 -7.57
C ASP A 94 14.49 -3.85 -8.35
N MET A 95 13.39 -3.77 -7.61
CA MET A 95 12.08 -3.39 -8.16
C MET A 95 11.80 -1.90 -8.01
N GLN A 96 12.75 -1.11 -7.51
CA GLN A 96 12.64 0.34 -7.36
C GLN A 96 13.34 1.11 -8.48
N ALA A 97 14.51 0.65 -8.92
CA ALA A 97 15.33 1.24 -9.98
C ALA A 97 15.66 2.73 -9.74
N LEU A 98 16.12 3.04 -8.52
CA LEU A 98 16.67 4.33 -8.11
C LEU A 98 18.10 4.15 -7.63
N LEU A 99 18.92 5.19 -7.68
CA LEU A 99 20.31 5.12 -7.21
C LEU A 99 20.41 4.68 -5.74
N LYS A 100 19.48 5.11 -4.89
CA LYS A 100 19.44 4.70 -3.48
C LYS A 100 19.20 3.20 -3.30
N SER A 101 18.36 2.57 -4.13
CA SER A 101 18.11 1.13 -4.09
C SER A 101 19.24 0.36 -4.76
N ALA A 102 19.75 0.84 -5.88
CA ALA A 102 20.89 0.25 -6.57
C ALA A 102 22.15 0.21 -5.68
N TRP A 103 22.34 1.24 -4.83
CA TRP A 103 23.42 1.25 -3.84
C TRP A 103 23.26 0.17 -2.76
N LEU A 104 22.04 -0.12 -2.31
CA LEU A 104 21.77 -1.25 -1.42
C LEU A 104 22.09 -2.58 -2.12
N VAL A 105 21.59 -2.75 -3.32
CA VAL A 105 21.83 -3.95 -4.15
C VAL A 105 23.32 -4.24 -4.32
N ARG A 106 24.16 -3.20 -4.53
CA ARG A 106 25.61 -3.34 -4.65
C ARG A 106 26.27 -3.95 -3.41
N GLN A 107 25.64 -3.81 -2.24
CA GLN A 107 26.19 -4.32 -0.97
C GLN A 107 25.83 -5.78 -0.71
N THR A 108 24.95 -6.37 -1.50
CA THR A 108 24.49 -7.76 -1.35
C THR A 108 25.38 -8.73 -2.11
N ARG A 109 25.26 -10.01 -1.77
CA ARG A 109 25.89 -11.12 -2.49
C ARG A 109 24.80 -11.86 -3.27
N GLY A 110 24.95 -11.94 -4.59
CA GLY A 110 24.02 -12.61 -5.50
C GLY A 110 24.02 -12.01 -6.88
N VAL A 111 23.30 -12.64 -7.82
CA VAL A 111 23.08 -12.10 -9.16
C VAL A 111 22.05 -10.97 -9.09
N ARG A 112 22.46 -9.78 -9.46
CA ARG A 112 21.68 -8.56 -9.35
C ARG A 112 20.88 -8.31 -10.61
N HIS A 113 19.57 -8.31 -10.47
CA HIS A 113 18.59 -8.03 -11.52
C HIS A 113 17.93 -6.67 -11.29
N GLY A 114 17.56 -5.99 -12.37
CA GLY A 114 16.80 -4.74 -12.32
C GLY A 114 16.41 -4.25 -13.70
N LEU A 115 15.84 -3.04 -13.75
CA LEU A 115 15.41 -2.44 -15.01
C LEU A 115 16.62 -1.93 -15.82
N ASP A 116 16.50 -1.99 -17.15
CA ASP A 116 17.48 -1.41 -18.06
C ASP A 116 17.46 0.12 -18.05
N TRP A 117 18.41 0.74 -18.75
CA TRP A 117 18.56 2.18 -18.87
C TRP A 117 17.31 2.92 -19.35
N ARG A 118 16.51 2.30 -20.24
CA ARG A 118 15.30 2.90 -20.82
C ARG A 118 14.08 2.73 -19.95
N SER A 119 14.09 1.74 -19.07
CA SER A 119 12.98 1.37 -18.20
C SER A 119 13.09 1.93 -16.79
N ALA A 120 14.33 2.17 -16.32
CA ALA A 120 14.59 2.68 -14.97
C ALA A 120 14.14 4.14 -14.83
N ARG A 121 13.61 4.48 -13.65
CA ARG A 121 13.26 5.86 -13.31
C ARG A 121 14.51 6.75 -13.21
N GLU A 122 15.58 6.20 -12.67
CA GLU A 122 16.92 6.80 -12.68
C GLU A 122 17.83 5.88 -13.50
N PRO A 123 18.12 6.21 -14.77
CA PRO A 123 18.85 5.34 -15.70
C PRO A 123 20.18 4.82 -15.18
N LEU A 124 20.94 5.65 -14.44
CA LEU A 124 22.23 5.28 -13.86
C LEU A 124 22.15 4.09 -12.88
N ALA A 125 20.96 3.83 -12.30
CA ALA A 125 20.76 2.66 -11.44
C ALA A 125 21.05 1.34 -12.18
N SER A 126 20.79 1.30 -13.48
CA SER A 126 21.03 0.11 -14.33
C SER A 126 22.48 -0.36 -14.35
N LEU A 127 23.43 0.53 -14.06
CA LEU A 127 24.86 0.19 -14.03
C LEU A 127 25.24 -0.75 -12.86
N PHE A 128 24.39 -0.86 -11.87
CA PHE A 128 24.60 -1.70 -10.68
C PHE A 128 24.10 -3.14 -10.85
N TYR A 129 23.36 -3.44 -11.94
CA TYR A 129 22.78 -4.76 -12.18
C TYR A 129 23.62 -5.61 -13.10
N ASN A 130 23.71 -6.92 -12.80
CA ASN A 130 24.35 -7.92 -13.67
C ASN A 130 23.42 -8.26 -14.85
N VAL A 131 22.11 -8.40 -14.57
CA VAL A 131 21.07 -8.68 -15.57
C VAL A 131 20.07 -7.52 -15.61
N ARG A 132 19.78 -7.04 -16.80
CA ARG A 132 18.93 -5.86 -17.02
C ARG A 132 17.74 -6.26 -17.87
N HIS A 133 16.54 -5.88 -17.38
CA HIS A 133 15.29 -6.22 -18.03
C HIS A 133 14.62 -4.98 -18.61
N ARG A 134 14.09 -5.10 -19.84
CA ARG A 134 13.33 -4.02 -20.47
C ARG A 134 11.87 -4.18 -20.16
N VAL A 135 11.30 -3.17 -19.47
CA VAL A 135 9.87 -3.09 -19.14
C VAL A 135 9.38 -1.68 -19.45
N GLU A 136 8.36 -1.58 -20.27
CA GLU A 136 7.82 -0.28 -20.67
C GLU A 136 7.38 0.59 -19.49
N PHE A 137 7.70 1.89 -19.59
CA PHE A 137 7.49 2.83 -18.51
C PHE A 137 5.98 3.16 -18.29
N TRP A 138 5.19 3.23 -19.37
CA TRP A 138 3.80 3.69 -19.33
C TRP A 138 2.77 2.61 -18.99
N GLN A 139 3.19 1.44 -18.62
CA GLN A 139 2.29 0.40 -18.12
C GLN A 139 1.84 0.67 -16.67
N PRO A 140 0.68 0.17 -16.25
CA PRO A 140 0.24 0.20 -14.85
C PRO A 140 1.30 -0.38 -13.90
N ALA A 141 1.45 0.24 -12.72
CA ALA A 141 2.51 -0.12 -11.78
C ALA A 141 2.51 -1.60 -11.40
N VAL A 142 1.34 -2.18 -11.11
CA VAL A 142 1.19 -3.61 -10.79
C VAL A 142 1.70 -4.48 -11.94
N ILE A 143 1.31 -4.17 -13.18
CA ILE A 143 1.73 -4.90 -14.38
C ILE A 143 3.24 -4.82 -14.58
N ARG A 144 3.83 -3.64 -14.39
CA ARG A 144 5.28 -3.46 -14.50
C ARG A 144 6.07 -4.32 -13.52
N GLN A 145 5.60 -4.41 -12.26
CA GLN A 145 6.27 -5.23 -11.25
C GLN A 145 6.15 -6.72 -11.58
N ARG A 146 4.95 -7.19 -11.94
CA ARG A 146 4.73 -8.59 -12.37
C ARG A 146 5.59 -8.94 -13.58
N LYS A 147 5.69 -8.05 -14.59
CA LYS A 147 6.51 -8.26 -15.79
C LYS A 147 8.00 -8.32 -15.47
N LEU A 148 8.50 -7.46 -14.58
CA LEU A 148 9.90 -7.49 -14.17
C LEU A 148 10.24 -8.81 -13.44
N ALA A 149 9.38 -9.25 -12.53
CA ALA A 149 9.54 -10.54 -11.86
C ALA A 149 9.49 -11.72 -12.86
N ALA A 150 8.53 -11.73 -13.77
CA ALA A 150 8.41 -12.76 -14.81
C ALA A 150 9.64 -12.86 -15.70
N LEU A 151 10.20 -11.72 -16.13
CA LEU A 151 11.44 -11.68 -16.91
C LEU A 151 12.66 -12.16 -16.10
N THR A 152 12.67 -11.90 -14.80
CA THR A 152 13.78 -12.31 -13.90
C THR A 152 13.81 -13.82 -13.72
N PHE A 153 12.65 -14.44 -13.53
CA PHE A 153 12.55 -15.88 -13.19
C PHE A 153 12.11 -16.77 -14.37
N GLY A 154 11.87 -16.19 -15.55
CA GLY A 154 11.57 -16.96 -16.77
C GLY A 154 10.18 -17.55 -16.82
N TYR A 155 9.18 -16.99 -16.10
CA TYR A 155 7.79 -17.44 -16.16
C TYR A 155 6.89 -16.46 -16.92
N GLN A 156 5.70 -16.93 -17.27
CA GLN A 156 4.63 -16.07 -17.78
C GLN A 156 3.58 -15.85 -16.68
N TYR A 157 3.32 -14.59 -16.33
CA TYR A 157 2.25 -14.27 -15.41
C TYR A 157 0.91 -14.17 -16.15
N ALA A 158 -0.14 -14.67 -15.52
CA ALA A 158 -1.50 -14.64 -16.06
C ALA A 158 -2.52 -14.36 -14.94
N GLY A 159 -3.76 -14.09 -15.32
CA GLY A 159 -4.87 -13.89 -14.40
C GLY A 159 -4.83 -12.57 -13.61
N GLN A 160 -5.81 -12.44 -12.74
CA GLN A 160 -5.96 -11.27 -11.88
C GLN A 160 -4.80 -11.18 -10.88
N PRO A 161 -4.37 -9.95 -10.54
CA PRO A 161 -3.36 -9.75 -9.51
C PRO A 161 -3.82 -10.26 -8.15
N ASP A 162 -3.01 -11.12 -7.54
CA ASP A 162 -3.21 -11.61 -6.18
C ASP A 162 -2.27 -10.87 -5.23
N PHE A 163 -2.82 -10.13 -4.30
CA PHE A 163 -2.03 -9.33 -3.34
C PHE A 163 -1.52 -10.15 -2.15
N GLY A 164 -1.94 -11.41 -1.99
CA GLY A 164 -1.52 -12.27 -0.87
C GLY A 164 -2.04 -11.80 0.51
N LEU A 165 -3.03 -10.90 0.56
CA LEU A 165 -3.53 -10.31 1.80
C LEU A 165 -4.80 -10.98 2.34
N GLN A 166 -5.32 -12.04 1.70
CA GLN A 166 -6.53 -12.72 2.15
C GLN A 166 -6.39 -13.32 3.56
N GLY A 167 -5.20 -13.81 3.91
CA GLY A 167 -4.91 -14.31 5.26
C GLY A 167 -5.03 -13.20 6.31
N PHE A 168 -4.46 -12.04 6.03
CA PHE A 168 -4.55 -10.86 6.88
C PHE A 168 -6.00 -10.40 7.04
N SER A 169 -6.78 -10.29 5.94
CA SER A 169 -8.19 -9.89 5.99
C SER A 169 -9.05 -10.86 6.79
N ARG A 170 -8.83 -12.19 6.67
CA ARG A 170 -9.54 -13.20 7.46
C ARG A 170 -9.23 -13.11 8.95
N GLN A 171 -7.97 -12.90 9.34
CA GLN A 171 -7.60 -12.69 10.75
C GLN A 171 -8.30 -11.48 11.36
N VAL A 172 -8.45 -10.40 10.58
CA VAL A 172 -9.19 -9.21 11.00
C VAL A 172 -10.68 -9.52 11.19
N ALA A 173 -11.31 -10.24 10.26
CA ALA A 173 -12.73 -10.62 10.37
C ALA A 173 -12.97 -11.51 11.62
N GLN A 174 -12.12 -12.51 11.85
CA GLN A 174 -12.22 -13.41 13.01
C GLN A 174 -12.02 -12.68 14.36
N ALA A 175 -11.11 -11.70 14.41
CA ALA A 175 -10.91 -10.90 15.61
C ALA A 175 -12.16 -10.08 15.97
N HIS A 176 -12.89 -9.56 14.97
CA HIS A 176 -14.16 -8.86 15.21
C HIS A 176 -15.29 -9.77 15.69
N GLU A 177 -15.31 -11.05 15.30
CA GLU A 177 -16.30 -12.03 15.77
C GLU A 177 -15.98 -12.55 17.19
N GLY A 178 -14.70 -12.60 17.59
CA GLY A 178 -14.25 -13.11 18.89
C GLY A 178 -14.31 -12.09 20.03
N GLU A 179 -14.31 -10.78 19.76
CA GLU A 179 -14.35 -9.72 20.77
C GLU A 179 -15.72 -9.54 21.44
N ALA A 180 -16.72 -10.33 21.07
CA ALA A 180 -18.03 -10.39 21.76
C ALA A 180 -17.97 -11.08 23.14
N GLY A 181 -16.82 -11.55 23.63
CA GLY A 181 -16.76 -12.34 24.85
C GLY A 181 -15.40 -12.51 25.53
N ASP A 182 -14.67 -11.45 25.88
CA ASP A 182 -13.60 -11.64 26.88
C ASP A 182 -13.27 -10.36 27.68
N GLU A 183 -13.59 -10.40 28.99
CA GLU A 183 -13.23 -9.41 30.00
C GLU A 183 -11.89 -9.80 30.63
N ASN A 184 -10.74 -9.52 29.99
CA ASN A 184 -9.46 -9.59 30.70
C ASN A 184 -8.47 -8.52 30.22
N GLY A 185 -8.21 -7.57 31.08
CA GLY A 185 -7.42 -6.35 30.95
C GLY A 185 -5.96 -6.53 30.57
N GLN A 186 -5.64 -6.48 29.29
CA GLN A 186 -4.34 -6.10 28.77
C GLN A 186 -4.53 -4.92 27.82
N ALA A 187 -3.54 -4.00 27.74
CA ALA A 187 -3.65 -2.73 27.04
C ALA A 187 -4.21 -2.90 25.61
N GLU A 188 -5.48 -2.62 25.46
CA GLU A 188 -6.21 -2.68 24.20
C GLU A 188 -5.71 -1.60 23.23
N PRO A 189 -5.62 -1.91 21.93
CA PRO A 189 -5.65 -0.87 20.90
C PRO A 189 -6.94 -0.04 21.10
N PRO A 190 -6.96 1.25 20.74
CA PRO A 190 -8.11 2.11 21.00
C PRO A 190 -9.38 1.39 20.53
N ARG A 191 -10.30 1.16 21.46
CA ARG A 191 -11.58 0.50 21.20
C ARG A 191 -12.22 1.22 20.02
N LEU A 192 -12.30 0.55 18.89
CA LEU A 192 -13.20 0.95 17.81
C LEU A 192 -14.59 0.85 18.43
N HIS A 193 -15.13 1.98 18.90
CA HIS A 193 -16.45 2.00 19.52
C HIS A 193 -17.42 1.23 18.63
N HIS A 194 -17.97 0.14 19.14
CA HIS A 194 -19.07 -0.59 18.53
C HIS A 194 -20.19 0.42 18.28
N VAL A 195 -20.25 0.94 17.08
CA VAL A 195 -21.48 1.55 16.59
C VAL A 195 -22.21 0.41 15.90
N ASP A 196 -23.17 -0.13 16.63
CA ASP A 196 -24.13 -1.13 16.19
C ASP A 196 -24.88 -0.54 14.99
N THR A 197 -24.36 -0.76 13.80
CA THR A 197 -25.05 -0.42 12.57
C THR A 197 -25.05 -1.67 11.69
N ASP A 198 -26.24 -2.17 11.39
CA ASP A 198 -26.49 -3.28 10.46
C ASP A 198 -25.82 -3.09 9.07
N HIS A 199 -25.26 -1.90 8.80
CA HIS A 199 -24.70 -1.50 7.53
C HIS A 199 -23.20 -1.21 7.53
N GLY A 200 -22.51 -1.35 8.68
CA GLY A 200 -21.05 -1.18 8.79
C GLY A 200 -20.57 0.28 8.68
N TYR A 201 -19.29 0.46 8.35
CA TYR A 201 -18.68 1.79 8.22
C TYR A 201 -17.97 1.98 6.89
N ALA A 202 -17.95 3.22 6.41
CA ALA A 202 -17.14 3.65 5.27
C ALA A 202 -15.85 4.33 5.76
N VAL A 203 -14.72 3.99 5.17
CA VAL A 203 -13.46 4.69 5.42
C VAL A 203 -13.29 5.80 4.39
N ILE A 204 -12.95 6.99 4.86
CA ILE A 204 -12.79 8.17 4.02
C ILE A 204 -11.37 8.71 4.16
N MET A 205 -10.72 9.00 3.03
CA MET A 205 -9.42 9.69 2.99
C MET A 205 -9.57 11.01 2.21
N PRO A 206 -10.08 12.07 2.86
CA PRO A 206 -10.42 13.32 2.17
C PRO A 206 -9.21 14.25 2.01
N SER A 207 -8.09 13.91 2.62
CA SER A 207 -6.89 14.72 2.69
C SER A 207 -5.71 14.07 1.98
N ALA A 208 -4.81 14.91 1.49
CA ALA A 208 -3.54 14.51 0.88
C ALA A 208 -2.44 15.50 1.27
N SER A 209 -1.18 15.09 1.13
CA SER A 209 0.00 15.90 1.44
C SER A 209 0.18 17.15 0.55
N ARG A 210 -0.65 17.33 -0.47
CA ARG A 210 -0.59 18.42 -1.44
C ARG A 210 -1.99 18.95 -1.72
N ASP A 211 -2.15 20.28 -1.72
CA ASP A 211 -3.45 20.93 -1.90
C ASP A 211 -4.03 20.73 -3.31
N ASP A 212 -3.19 20.57 -4.35
CA ASP A 212 -3.63 20.29 -5.71
C ASP A 212 -4.33 18.92 -5.89
N LYS A 213 -4.24 18.05 -4.90
CA LYS A 213 -4.96 16.78 -4.83
C LYS A 213 -6.36 16.89 -4.21
N LEU A 214 -6.64 17.97 -3.46
CA LEU A 214 -7.87 18.10 -2.68
C LEU A 214 -9.10 18.23 -3.59
N TRP A 215 -10.13 17.45 -3.28
CA TRP A 215 -11.43 17.53 -3.93
C TRP A 215 -12.34 18.54 -3.20
N PRO A 216 -13.32 19.20 -3.87
CA PRO A 216 -14.14 20.23 -3.24
C PRO A 216 -14.89 19.75 -1.99
N GLU A 217 -14.97 20.60 -0.96
CA GLU A 217 -15.60 20.25 0.32
C GLU A 217 -17.09 19.93 0.19
N ASP A 218 -17.82 20.69 -0.63
CA ASP A 218 -19.26 20.46 -0.86
C ASP A 218 -19.52 19.12 -1.54
N ASP A 219 -18.59 18.67 -2.37
CA ASP A 219 -18.67 17.36 -3.02
C ASP A 219 -18.40 16.23 -2.02
N TRP A 220 -17.42 16.41 -1.12
CA TRP A 220 -17.21 15.51 0.01
C TRP A 220 -18.45 15.41 0.90
N ARG A 221 -19.05 16.55 1.27
CA ARG A 221 -20.26 16.59 2.11
C ARG A 221 -21.45 15.86 1.45
N ALA A 222 -21.58 15.93 0.12
CA ALA A 222 -22.59 15.18 -0.61
C ALA A 222 -22.34 13.66 -0.51
N VAL A 223 -21.10 13.19 -0.70
CA VAL A 223 -20.72 11.78 -0.52
C VAL A 223 -20.98 11.33 0.91
N PHE A 224 -20.64 12.13 1.92
CA PHE A 224 -20.83 11.78 3.32
C PHE A 224 -22.33 11.60 3.64
N ARG A 225 -23.18 12.54 3.22
CA ARG A 225 -24.65 12.43 3.39
C ARG A 225 -25.17 11.14 2.75
N ARG A 226 -24.77 10.86 1.51
CA ARG A 226 -25.22 9.65 0.83
C ARG A 226 -24.82 8.36 1.54
N LEU A 227 -23.59 8.28 2.06
CA LEU A 227 -23.12 7.12 2.83
C LEU A 227 -23.87 6.99 4.16
N ARG A 228 -24.16 8.12 4.82
CA ARG A 228 -24.99 8.16 6.04
C ARG A 228 -26.44 7.71 5.77
N ASP A 229 -27.03 8.17 4.67
CA ASP A 229 -28.37 7.74 4.23
C ASP A 229 -28.43 6.25 3.90
N ALA A 230 -27.31 5.65 3.50
CA ALA A 230 -27.14 4.21 3.32
C ALA A 230 -26.87 3.45 4.65
N GLY A 231 -26.91 4.12 5.79
CA GLY A 231 -26.69 3.53 7.12
C GLY A 231 -25.23 3.37 7.53
N CYS A 232 -24.26 3.72 6.69
CA CYS A 232 -22.84 3.61 7.06
C CYS A 232 -22.43 4.69 8.06
N THR A 233 -21.66 4.36 9.09
CA THR A 233 -20.86 5.35 9.82
C THR A 233 -19.62 5.73 9.02
N LEU A 234 -19.03 6.90 9.32
CA LEU A 234 -17.86 7.42 8.58
C LEU A 234 -16.62 7.41 9.48
N ARG A 235 -15.50 6.87 8.96
CA ARG A 235 -14.20 6.86 9.62
C ARG A 235 -13.21 7.64 8.75
N LEU A 236 -12.85 8.85 9.17
CA LEU A 236 -11.98 9.74 8.37
C LEU A 236 -10.52 9.54 8.77
N LEU A 237 -9.67 9.12 7.83
CA LEU A 237 -8.24 8.96 8.03
C LEU A 237 -7.49 10.27 7.76
N CYS A 238 -6.50 10.57 8.60
CA CYS A 238 -5.66 11.75 8.53
C CYS A 238 -4.20 11.40 8.82
N GLY A 239 -3.27 11.97 8.08
CA GLY A 239 -1.83 11.73 8.24
C GLY A 239 -1.15 12.70 9.23
N ASN A 240 -1.76 13.85 9.51
CA ASN A 240 -1.24 14.88 10.40
C ASN A 240 -2.38 15.73 11.00
N GLU A 241 -2.04 16.59 11.97
CA GLU A 241 -3.04 17.42 12.68
C GLU A 241 -3.74 18.44 11.78
N GLN A 242 -3.08 19.00 10.77
CA GLN A 242 -3.70 19.92 9.83
C GLN A 242 -4.79 19.22 9.01
N GLU A 243 -4.51 18.00 8.55
CA GLU A 243 -5.50 17.16 7.86
C GLU A 243 -6.65 16.78 8.79
N ALA A 244 -6.37 16.46 10.06
CA ALA A 244 -7.38 16.14 11.06
C ALA A 244 -8.31 17.34 11.34
N GLN A 245 -7.76 18.54 11.45
CA GLN A 245 -8.55 19.75 11.61
C GLN A 245 -9.48 20.00 10.42
N ARG A 246 -8.98 19.84 9.20
CA ARG A 246 -9.81 19.94 7.97
C ARG A 246 -10.92 18.88 7.96
N ALA A 247 -10.61 17.64 8.32
CA ALA A 247 -11.58 16.56 8.39
C ALA A 247 -12.68 16.84 9.42
N ARG A 248 -12.33 17.38 10.61
CA ARG A 248 -13.34 17.79 11.63
C ARG A 248 -14.27 18.88 11.09
N LEU A 249 -13.78 19.85 10.33
CA LEU A 249 -14.61 20.87 9.71
C LEU A 249 -15.55 20.28 8.64
N LEU A 250 -15.10 19.29 7.88
CA LEU A 250 -15.93 18.61 6.88
C LEU A 250 -17.11 17.86 7.50
N VAL A 251 -16.94 17.27 8.68
CA VAL A 251 -17.98 16.49 9.36
C VAL A 251 -18.66 17.24 10.51
N ALA A 252 -18.40 18.55 10.68
CA ALA A 252 -19.01 19.33 11.73
C ALA A 252 -20.55 19.27 11.67
N GLY A 253 -21.19 18.85 12.79
CA GLY A 253 -22.63 18.66 12.86
C GLY A 253 -23.17 17.40 12.18
N MET A 254 -22.31 16.44 11.82
CA MET A 254 -22.71 15.18 11.21
C MET A 254 -22.59 14.03 12.22
N ASP A 255 -23.73 13.48 12.65
CA ASP A 255 -23.76 12.31 13.52
C ASP A 255 -23.20 11.06 12.83
N GLY A 256 -22.49 10.21 13.60
CA GLY A 256 -21.92 8.96 13.11
C GLY A 256 -20.72 9.16 12.17
N ALA A 257 -20.06 10.32 12.21
CA ALA A 257 -18.80 10.58 11.55
C ALA A 257 -17.70 10.85 12.57
N GLU A 258 -16.57 10.16 12.45
CA GLU A 258 -15.44 10.24 13.38
C GLU A 258 -14.14 10.45 12.64
N VAL A 259 -13.34 11.41 13.09
CA VAL A 259 -11.96 11.60 12.62
C VAL A 259 -11.06 10.71 13.46
N MET A 260 -10.46 9.72 12.80
CA MET A 260 -9.62 8.73 13.46
C MET A 260 -8.36 9.36 14.03
N PRO A 261 -7.91 8.92 15.21
CA PRO A 261 -6.61 9.29 15.73
C PRO A 261 -5.49 8.77 14.80
N ARG A 262 -4.28 9.26 15.04
CA ARG A 262 -3.12 8.72 14.33
C ARG A 262 -2.87 7.27 14.78
N MET A 263 -2.86 6.36 13.83
CA MET A 263 -2.67 4.92 14.04
C MET A 263 -1.39 4.45 13.36
N ASP A 264 -0.85 3.30 13.80
CA ASP A 264 0.15 2.54 13.05
C ASP A 264 -0.46 1.94 11.77
N LEU A 265 0.41 1.47 10.90
CA LEU A 265 -0.03 1.00 9.58
C LEU A 265 -0.86 -0.28 9.65
N THR A 266 -0.57 -1.17 10.59
CA THR A 266 -1.33 -2.41 10.80
C THR A 266 -2.75 -2.10 11.31
N SER A 267 -2.90 -1.16 12.24
CA SER A 267 -4.21 -0.70 12.72
C SER A 267 -5.03 -0.05 11.61
N VAL A 268 -4.39 0.77 10.75
CA VAL A 268 -5.06 1.32 9.55
C VAL A 268 -5.48 0.21 8.59
N ALA A 269 -4.62 -0.77 8.33
CA ALA A 269 -4.94 -1.89 7.46
C ALA A 269 -6.11 -2.73 7.99
N ARG A 270 -6.18 -2.95 9.31
CA ARG A 270 -7.33 -3.60 9.97
C ARG A 270 -8.60 -2.80 9.79
N LEU A 271 -8.56 -1.48 10.03
CA LEU A 271 -9.69 -0.59 9.80
C LEU A 271 -10.17 -0.65 8.34
N LEU A 272 -9.25 -0.66 7.37
CA LEU A 272 -9.59 -0.81 5.96
C LEU A 272 -10.21 -2.17 5.67
N ALA A 273 -9.63 -3.25 6.18
CA ALA A 273 -10.11 -4.62 5.96
C ALA A 273 -11.53 -4.88 6.50
N GLY A 274 -11.92 -4.23 7.60
CA GLY A 274 -13.27 -4.32 8.17
C GLY A 274 -14.27 -3.34 7.57
N SER A 275 -13.87 -2.44 6.66
CA SER A 275 -14.79 -1.44 6.11
C SER A 275 -15.77 -2.00 5.08
N ARG A 276 -16.96 -1.39 5.00
CA ARG A 276 -17.92 -1.64 3.92
C ARG A 276 -17.35 -1.22 2.56
N LEU A 277 -16.77 -0.03 2.52
CA LEU A 277 -16.12 0.55 1.34
C LEU A 277 -15.14 1.65 1.75
N MET A 278 -14.30 2.08 0.81
CA MET A 278 -13.44 3.25 0.96
C MET A 278 -13.64 4.25 -0.17
N VAL A 279 -13.72 5.54 0.18
CA VAL A 279 -13.61 6.65 -0.76
C VAL A 279 -12.42 7.52 -0.37
N GLY A 280 -11.45 7.68 -1.27
CA GLY A 280 -10.24 8.44 -0.93
C GLY A 280 -9.58 9.12 -2.12
N LEU A 281 -8.78 10.13 -1.83
CA LEU A 281 -7.86 10.70 -2.80
C LEU A 281 -6.81 9.66 -3.20
N ASP A 282 -6.18 9.82 -4.39
CA ASP A 282 -5.04 9.01 -4.83
C ASP A 282 -3.92 9.00 -3.77
N SER A 283 -3.86 7.93 -3.01
CA SER A 283 -2.94 7.72 -1.90
C SER A 283 -2.60 6.24 -1.73
N GLY A 284 -1.50 5.94 -1.03
CA GLY A 284 -1.12 4.55 -0.76
C GLY A 284 -2.17 3.77 0.04
N LEU A 285 -2.93 4.42 0.94
CA LEU A 285 -4.00 3.79 1.71
C LEU A 285 -5.22 3.43 0.85
N THR A 286 -5.53 4.25 -0.15
CA THR A 286 -6.58 3.96 -1.13
C THR A 286 -6.24 2.71 -1.94
N HIS A 287 -4.97 2.57 -2.36
CA HIS A 287 -4.50 1.35 -3.02
C HIS A 287 -4.49 0.14 -2.08
N LEU A 288 -4.16 0.34 -0.81
CA LEU A 288 -4.19 -0.73 0.19
C LEU A 288 -5.61 -1.27 0.43
N SER A 289 -6.61 -0.39 0.49
CA SER A 289 -8.02 -0.80 0.62
C SER A 289 -8.45 -1.70 -0.55
N ALA A 290 -8.13 -1.30 -1.79
CA ALA A 290 -8.41 -2.12 -2.97
C ALA A 290 -7.67 -3.48 -2.92
N ALA A 291 -6.41 -3.49 -2.49
CA ALA A 291 -5.61 -4.70 -2.34
C ALA A 291 -6.14 -5.66 -1.25
N LEU A 292 -6.79 -5.10 -0.21
CA LEU A 292 -7.48 -5.86 0.84
C LEU A 292 -8.85 -6.41 0.40
N GLY A 293 -9.25 -6.17 -0.86
CA GLY A 293 -10.49 -6.66 -1.42
C GLY A 293 -11.73 -5.84 -1.05
N ARG A 294 -11.56 -4.60 -0.61
CA ARG A 294 -12.69 -3.72 -0.29
C ARG A 294 -13.15 -2.92 -1.50
N PRO A 295 -14.47 -2.70 -1.69
CA PRO A 295 -14.98 -1.75 -2.66
C PRO A 295 -14.29 -0.39 -2.46
N THR A 296 -13.60 0.11 -3.48
CA THR A 296 -12.73 1.29 -3.31
C THR A 296 -12.87 2.27 -4.46
N ILE A 297 -13.09 3.55 -4.12
CA ILE A 297 -13.19 4.66 -5.05
C ILE A 297 -12.01 5.58 -4.82
N GLY A 298 -11.18 5.77 -5.85
CA GLY A 298 -10.03 6.68 -5.85
C GLY A 298 -10.29 7.92 -6.68
N ILE A 299 -10.08 9.09 -6.09
CA ILE A 299 -10.23 10.40 -6.72
C ILE A 299 -8.85 10.91 -7.12
N TYR A 300 -8.65 11.07 -8.44
CA TYR A 300 -7.39 11.50 -9.04
C TYR A 300 -7.53 12.93 -9.54
N ARG A 301 -6.62 13.83 -9.16
CA ARG A 301 -6.56 15.23 -9.60
C ARG A 301 -5.18 15.70 -10.02
N ALA A 302 -4.14 15.27 -9.30
CA ALA A 302 -2.75 15.65 -9.55
C ALA A 302 -1.91 14.49 -10.12
N SER A 303 -2.49 13.33 -10.29
CA SER A 303 -1.89 12.09 -10.82
C SER A 303 -2.81 11.49 -11.88
N THR A 304 -2.26 10.59 -12.70
CA THR A 304 -3.04 9.87 -13.70
C THR A 304 -3.28 8.43 -13.26
N PRO A 305 -4.52 7.93 -13.35
CA PRO A 305 -4.83 6.53 -13.08
C PRO A 305 -4.24 5.57 -14.13
N VAL A 306 -3.82 6.07 -15.29
CA VAL A 306 -3.18 5.22 -16.34
C VAL A 306 -1.98 4.45 -15.78
N ARG A 307 -1.18 5.07 -14.91
CA ARG A 307 0.00 4.42 -14.32
C ARG A 307 -0.25 3.74 -12.99
N THR A 308 -1.19 4.23 -12.24
CA THR A 308 -1.53 3.74 -10.90
C THR A 308 -3.04 3.62 -10.74
N PRO A 309 -3.73 2.79 -11.58
CA PRO A 309 -5.14 2.53 -11.33
C PRO A 309 -5.31 1.78 -10.02
N LEU A 310 -6.48 1.90 -9.41
CA LEU A 310 -6.86 0.98 -8.33
C LEU A 310 -7.03 -0.42 -8.92
N VAL A 311 -6.46 -1.39 -8.23
CA VAL A 311 -6.54 -2.81 -8.60
C VAL A 311 -6.86 -3.60 -7.34
N GLY A 312 -7.88 -4.43 -7.41
CA GLY A 312 -8.34 -5.27 -6.30
C GLY A 312 -9.24 -6.39 -6.79
N SER A 313 -9.64 -7.27 -5.90
CA SER A 313 -10.57 -8.39 -6.19
C SER A 313 -12.04 -7.99 -6.14
N ASN A 314 -12.36 -6.78 -5.68
CA ASN A 314 -13.71 -6.24 -5.56
C ASN A 314 -13.86 -5.00 -6.45
N TYR A 315 -15.02 -4.33 -6.37
CA TYR A 315 -15.29 -3.10 -7.11
C TYR A 315 -14.21 -2.02 -6.88
N THR A 316 -13.62 -1.52 -7.95
CA THR A 316 -12.67 -0.41 -7.90
C THR A 316 -12.99 0.62 -8.97
N ALA A 317 -12.98 1.90 -8.60
CA ALA A 317 -13.12 3.01 -9.53
C ALA A 317 -11.97 4.01 -9.35
N SER A 318 -11.31 4.36 -10.45
CA SER A 318 -10.25 5.38 -10.51
C SER A 318 -10.78 6.56 -11.30
N LEU A 319 -11.23 7.60 -10.61
CA LEU A 319 -11.98 8.71 -11.20
C LEU A 319 -11.16 9.99 -11.31
N GLY A 320 -11.23 10.65 -12.44
CA GLY A 320 -10.47 11.86 -12.75
C GLY A 320 -9.10 11.59 -13.38
N ASP A 321 -8.32 12.64 -13.57
CA ASP A 321 -6.97 12.58 -14.13
C ASP A 321 -6.18 13.82 -13.70
N ARG A 322 -4.90 13.88 -14.08
CA ARG A 322 -4.04 15.04 -13.83
C ARG A 322 -4.65 16.29 -14.47
N GLY A 323 -5.05 17.26 -13.63
CA GLY A 323 -5.68 18.50 -14.05
C GLY A 323 -7.16 18.38 -14.40
N ALA A 324 -7.77 17.18 -14.30
CA ALA A 324 -9.18 16.93 -14.56
C ALA A 324 -9.84 16.30 -13.32
N SER A 325 -10.47 17.13 -12.49
CA SER A 325 -11.22 16.68 -11.31
C SER A 325 -12.45 15.87 -11.75
N PRO A 326 -12.75 14.72 -11.10
CA PRO A 326 -14.00 14.04 -11.38
C PRO A 326 -15.18 14.90 -10.92
N SER A 327 -16.31 14.80 -11.63
CA SER A 327 -17.55 15.46 -11.20
C SER A 327 -18.15 14.74 -9.98
N ARG A 328 -18.98 15.47 -9.23
CA ARG A 328 -19.75 14.91 -8.11
C ARG A 328 -20.61 13.73 -8.55
N GLU A 329 -21.28 13.86 -9.69
CA GLU A 329 -22.17 12.85 -10.26
C GLU A 329 -21.42 11.53 -10.55
N ALA A 330 -20.22 11.63 -11.12
CA ALA A 330 -19.39 10.45 -11.41
C ALA A 330 -18.95 9.73 -10.13
N VAL A 331 -18.57 10.48 -9.08
CA VAL A 331 -18.21 9.91 -7.78
C VAL A 331 -19.43 9.29 -7.13
N MET A 332 -20.59 9.96 -7.13
CA MET A 332 -21.84 9.45 -6.57
C MET A 332 -22.29 8.17 -7.24
N ALA A 333 -22.25 8.10 -8.59
CA ALA A 333 -22.57 6.87 -9.32
C ALA A 333 -21.67 5.70 -8.92
N SER A 334 -20.39 5.97 -8.68
CA SER A 334 -19.44 4.96 -8.19
C SER A 334 -19.69 4.54 -6.74
N VAL A 335 -20.17 5.46 -5.88
CA VAL A 335 -20.60 5.16 -4.50
C VAL A 335 -21.78 4.18 -4.52
N GLU A 336 -22.77 4.37 -5.40
CA GLU A 336 -23.89 3.42 -5.55
C GLU A 336 -23.40 2.02 -5.93
N GLN A 337 -22.50 1.93 -6.90
CA GLN A 337 -21.92 0.64 -7.31
C GLN A 337 -21.10 -0.02 -6.18
N ALA A 338 -20.33 0.77 -5.42
CA ALA A 338 -19.58 0.29 -4.28
C ALA A 338 -20.48 -0.21 -3.15
N LEU A 339 -21.61 0.47 -2.88
CA LEU A 339 -22.61 0.06 -1.91
C LEU A 339 -23.34 -1.23 -2.32
N ALA A 340 -23.54 -1.44 -3.60
CA ALA A 340 -24.16 -2.67 -4.14
C ALA A 340 -23.18 -3.86 -4.23
N ALA A 341 -21.86 -3.60 -4.15
CA ALA A 341 -20.86 -4.66 -4.23
C ALA A 341 -20.93 -5.59 -3.00
N PRO A 342 -20.65 -6.91 -3.16
CA PRO A 342 -20.65 -7.84 -2.03
C PRO A 342 -19.53 -7.47 -1.05
N VAL A 343 -19.82 -7.59 0.24
CA VAL A 343 -18.79 -7.53 1.30
C VAL A 343 -18.25 -8.95 1.47
N THR A 344 -17.06 -9.19 0.96
CA THR A 344 -16.36 -10.48 1.08
C THR A 344 -15.44 -10.49 2.27
#